data_c546647d70f5b6d2f21987bc88d15868
#
_entry.id   c546647d70f5b6d2f21987bc88d15868
#
_cell.length_a   1.000
_cell.length_b   1.000
_cell.length_c   1.000
_cell.angle_alpha   90.00
_cell.angle_beta   90.00
_cell.angle_gamma   90.00
#
_symmetry.space_group_name_H-M   'P 1'
#
loop_
_entity.id
_entity.type
_entity.pdbx_description
1 polymer ?
#
loop_
_entity_poly.entity_id
_entity_poly.type
_entity_poly.pdbx_seq_one_letter_code
_entity_poly.pdbx_strand_id
1 'polypeptide(L)'
;MNGFQANPEGLMEKGKRITEIYNEYMAEKANVDKTADRIANAWQGADSAGYVSQMHSYDADFKKLGEVLGQIGDILYRHGNRLASSRDAIRQAASRL
;
A
#
# COMPACT_ATOMS: atom_id res chain seq x y z
N MET A 1 10.83 23.84 -7.75
CA MET A 1 10.06 22.64 -7.81
C MET A 1 9.02 22.54 -6.71
N ASN A 2 7.83 22.79 -7.11
CA ASN A 2 6.75 22.98 -6.13
C ASN A 2 6.26 21.69 -5.50
N GLY A 3 6.59 20.55 -6.08
CA GLY A 3 6.14 19.26 -5.58
C GLY A 3 6.71 18.88 -4.23
N PHE A 4 7.77 19.53 -3.80
CA PHE A 4 8.39 19.28 -2.50
C PHE A 4 8.04 20.30 -1.45
N GLN A 5 7.32 21.34 -1.82
CA GLN A 5 6.76 22.19 -0.80
C GLN A 5 5.63 21.41 -0.17
N ALA A 6 5.98 20.74 0.91
CA ALA A 6 5.10 19.83 1.57
C ALA A 6 3.88 20.56 2.10
N ASN A 7 2.86 20.61 1.28
CA ASN A 7 1.52 20.84 1.75
C ASN A 7 1.15 19.62 2.59
N PRO A 8 0.95 19.76 3.91
CA PRO A 8 0.64 18.62 4.77
C PRO A 8 -0.60 17.86 4.31
N GLU A 9 -1.61 18.57 3.83
CA GLU A 9 -2.83 17.96 3.31
C GLU A 9 -2.55 17.15 2.04
N GLY A 10 -1.63 17.63 1.20
CA GLY A 10 -1.19 16.90 0.02
C GLY A 10 -0.50 15.59 0.37
N LEU A 11 0.33 15.58 1.42
CA LEU A 11 0.96 14.37 1.90
C LEU A 11 -0.08 13.38 2.44
N MET A 12 -1.06 13.87 3.19
CA MET A 12 -2.14 13.03 3.70
C MET A 12 -2.97 12.43 2.58
N GLU A 13 -3.28 13.21 1.55
CA GLU A 13 -4.01 12.72 0.38
C GLU A 13 -3.23 11.64 -0.36
N LYS A 14 -1.93 11.85 -0.54
CA LYS A 14 -1.07 10.85 -1.18
C LYS A 14 -0.98 9.57 -0.36
N GLY A 15 -0.91 9.70 0.96
CA GLY A 15 -0.94 8.55 1.86
C GLY A 15 -2.25 7.78 1.73
N LYS A 16 -3.38 8.46 1.69
CA LYS A 16 -4.70 7.84 1.48
C LYS A 16 -4.76 7.14 0.13
N ARG A 17 -4.25 7.77 -0.91
CA ARG A 17 -4.24 7.19 -2.25
C ARG A 17 -3.39 5.92 -2.31
N ILE A 18 -2.25 5.92 -1.66
CA ILE A 18 -1.41 4.72 -1.58
C ILE A 18 -2.11 3.62 -0.80
N THR A 19 -2.83 3.95 0.27
CA THR A 19 -3.63 2.98 1.02
C THR A 19 -4.74 2.39 0.15
N GLU A 20 -5.40 3.19 -0.67
CA GLU A 20 -6.39 2.71 -1.63
C GLU A 20 -5.76 1.75 -2.63
N ILE A 21 -4.59 2.10 -3.16
CA ILE A 21 -3.84 1.25 -4.09
C ILE A 21 -3.47 -0.07 -3.41
N TYR A 22 -3.04 -0.01 -2.15
CA TYR A 22 -2.76 -1.21 -1.37
C TYR A 22 -4.00 -2.12 -1.27
N ASN A 23 -5.15 -1.54 -0.97
CA ASN A 23 -6.40 -2.30 -0.87
C ASN A 23 -6.79 -2.92 -2.21
N GLU A 24 -6.65 -2.18 -3.31
CA GLU A 24 -6.88 -2.69 -4.66
C GLU A 24 -5.91 -3.82 -4.99
N TYR A 25 -4.65 -3.64 -4.64
CA TYR A 25 -3.60 -4.65 -4.83
C TYR A 25 -3.95 -5.94 -4.10
N MET A 26 -4.37 -5.86 -2.85
CA MET A 26 -4.70 -7.05 -2.05
C MET A 26 -5.95 -7.75 -2.59
N ALA A 27 -6.93 -6.99 -3.09
CA ALA A 27 -8.12 -7.56 -3.71
C ALA A 27 -7.78 -8.31 -5.01
N GLU A 28 -6.93 -7.72 -5.84
CA GLU A 28 -6.47 -8.36 -7.08
C GLU A 28 -5.63 -9.60 -6.79
N LYS A 29 -4.77 -9.52 -5.79
CA LYS A 29 -3.98 -10.67 -5.35
C LYS A 29 -4.87 -11.85 -4.94
N ALA A 30 -5.95 -11.59 -4.21
CA ALA A 30 -6.89 -12.62 -3.81
C ALA A 30 -7.54 -13.28 -5.03
N ASN A 31 -7.87 -12.50 -6.07
CA ASN A 31 -8.41 -13.02 -7.31
C ASN A 31 -7.41 -13.87 -8.07
N VAL A 32 -6.16 -13.44 -8.11
CA VAL A 32 -5.07 -14.21 -8.74
C VAL A 32 -4.88 -15.54 -8.02
N ASP A 33 -4.89 -15.53 -6.69
CA ASP A 33 -4.76 -16.75 -5.89
C ASP A 33 -5.88 -17.73 -6.17
N LYS A 34 -7.13 -17.26 -6.26
CA LYS A 34 -8.28 -18.10 -6.60
C LYS A 34 -8.14 -18.71 -7.99
N THR A 35 -7.68 -17.93 -8.96
CA THR A 35 -7.48 -18.39 -10.32
C THR A 35 -6.38 -19.45 -10.36
N ALA A 36 -5.27 -19.21 -9.66
CA ALA A 36 -4.17 -20.17 -9.56
C ALA A 36 -4.64 -21.50 -8.96
N ASP A 37 -5.45 -21.45 -7.91
CA ASP A 37 -6.00 -22.65 -7.28
C ASP A 37 -6.91 -23.42 -8.24
N ARG A 38 -7.73 -22.74 -9.02
CA ARG A 38 -8.58 -23.36 -10.03
C ARG A 38 -7.77 -24.07 -11.09
N ILE A 39 -6.71 -23.42 -11.56
CA ILE A 39 -5.81 -24.00 -12.56
C ILE A 39 -5.13 -25.24 -11.98
N ALA A 40 -4.62 -25.15 -10.77
CA ALA A 40 -3.95 -26.26 -10.10
C ALA A 40 -4.89 -27.46 -9.91
N ASN A 41 -6.16 -27.21 -9.56
CA ASN A 41 -7.15 -28.26 -9.37
C ASN A 41 -7.57 -28.92 -10.70
N ALA A 42 -7.59 -28.14 -11.78
CA ALA A 42 -7.95 -28.66 -13.10
C ALA A 42 -6.80 -29.38 -13.77
N TRP A 43 -5.56 -29.03 -13.39
CA TRP A 43 -4.36 -29.56 -14.01
C TRP A 43 -3.78 -30.68 -13.14
N GLN A 44 -3.90 -31.91 -13.59
CA GLN A 44 -3.41 -33.07 -12.86
C GLN A 44 -2.10 -33.57 -13.51
N GLY A 45 -1.10 -33.74 -12.67
CA GLY A 45 0.20 -34.23 -13.12
C GLY A 45 1.37 -33.68 -12.33
N ALA A 46 2.56 -34.18 -12.61
CA ALA A 46 3.77 -33.78 -11.90
C ALA A 46 4.08 -32.28 -12.07
N ASP A 47 3.77 -31.74 -13.25
CA ASP A 47 4.04 -30.32 -13.54
C ASP A 47 3.13 -29.38 -12.74
N SER A 48 1.93 -29.83 -12.36
CA SER A 48 1.04 -29.02 -11.55
C SER A 48 1.61 -28.76 -10.15
N ALA A 49 2.29 -29.74 -9.57
CA ALA A 49 2.94 -29.56 -8.26
C ALA A 49 4.05 -28.50 -8.32
N GLY A 50 4.84 -28.51 -9.39
CA GLY A 50 5.87 -27.48 -9.62
C GLY A 50 5.26 -26.10 -9.79
N TYR A 51 4.17 -26.01 -10.55
CA TYR A 51 3.46 -24.74 -10.74
C TYR A 51 2.93 -24.19 -9.42
N VAL A 52 2.27 -25.00 -8.61
CA VAL A 52 1.73 -24.58 -7.31
C VAL A 52 2.85 -24.12 -6.39
N SER A 53 3.96 -24.85 -6.32
CA SER A 53 5.12 -24.47 -5.53
C SER A 53 5.66 -23.10 -5.94
N GLN A 54 5.76 -22.87 -7.24
CA GLN A 54 6.24 -21.59 -7.77
C GLN A 54 5.28 -20.44 -7.43
N MET A 55 3.99 -20.67 -7.54
CA MET A 55 2.97 -19.68 -7.19
C MET A 55 3.02 -19.33 -5.70
N HIS A 56 3.25 -20.31 -4.82
CA HIS A 56 3.42 -20.04 -3.40
C HIS A 56 4.67 -19.19 -3.11
N SER A 57 5.74 -19.40 -3.86
CA SER A 57 6.95 -18.59 -3.75
C SER A 57 6.67 -17.13 -4.12
N TYR A 58 5.95 -16.90 -5.21
CA TYR A 58 5.56 -15.55 -5.62
C TYR A 58 4.60 -14.91 -4.62
N ASP A 59 3.73 -15.70 -3.99
CA ASP A 59 2.78 -15.22 -3.01
C ASP A 59 3.48 -14.51 -1.83
N ALA A 60 4.56 -15.08 -1.33
CA ALA A 60 5.33 -14.46 -0.25
C ALA A 60 5.91 -13.11 -0.67
N ASP A 61 6.41 -13.01 -1.91
CA ASP A 61 6.96 -11.77 -2.44
C ASP A 61 5.88 -10.71 -2.63
N PHE A 62 4.70 -11.10 -3.13
CA PHE A 62 3.58 -10.19 -3.30
C PHE A 62 3.07 -9.66 -1.97
N LYS A 63 3.03 -10.51 -0.94
CA LYS A 63 2.65 -10.07 0.41
C LYS A 63 3.63 -9.05 0.96
N LYS A 64 4.92 -9.28 0.81
CA LYS A 64 5.94 -8.32 1.26
C LYS A 64 5.79 -6.98 0.56
N LEU A 65 5.57 -7.01 -0.75
CA LEU A 65 5.37 -5.78 -1.52
C LEU A 65 4.13 -5.02 -1.04
N GLY A 66 3.04 -5.73 -0.79
CA GLY A 66 1.83 -5.14 -0.25
C GLY A 66 2.04 -4.51 1.12
N GLU A 67 2.77 -5.18 2.01
CA GLU A 67 3.09 -4.65 3.34
C GLU A 67 3.88 -3.35 3.25
N VAL A 68 4.90 -3.31 2.38
CA VAL A 68 5.71 -2.10 2.16
C VAL A 68 4.84 -0.96 1.64
N LEU A 69 3.95 -1.25 0.69
CA LEU A 69 3.06 -0.26 0.13
C LEU A 69 2.13 0.32 1.20
N GLY A 70 1.56 -0.54 2.03
CA GLY A 70 0.72 -0.12 3.15
C GLY A 70 1.48 0.73 4.16
N GLN A 71 2.72 0.37 4.46
CA GLN A 71 3.57 1.15 5.36
C GLN A 71 3.88 2.53 4.80
N ILE A 72 4.16 2.63 3.50
CA ILE A 72 4.42 3.92 2.86
C ILE A 72 3.21 4.83 2.97
N GLY A 73 2.02 4.30 2.67
CA GLY A 73 0.78 5.06 2.78
C GLY A 73 0.55 5.59 4.20
N ASP A 74 0.75 4.74 5.19
CA ASP A 74 0.60 5.09 6.60
C ASP A 74 1.61 6.15 7.04
N ILE A 75 2.87 6.00 6.64
CA ILE A 75 3.93 6.96 6.96
C ILE A 75 3.61 8.34 6.38
N LEU A 76 3.21 8.39 5.13
CA LEU A 76 2.87 9.66 4.47
C LEU A 76 1.69 10.34 5.15
N TYR A 77 0.65 9.57 5.48
CA TYR A 77 -0.50 10.11 6.15
C TYR A 77 -0.14 10.68 7.53
N ARG A 78 0.57 9.89 8.34
CA ARG A 78 0.96 10.33 9.68
C ARG A 78 1.91 11.52 9.65
N HIS A 79 2.84 11.53 8.72
CA HIS A 79 3.77 12.65 8.57
C HIS A 79 3.03 13.93 8.17
N GLY A 80 2.13 13.83 7.20
CA GLY A 80 1.30 14.96 6.79
C GLY A 80 0.43 15.48 7.93
N ASN A 81 -0.18 14.58 8.70
CA ASN A 81 -1.00 14.94 9.84
C ASN A 81 -0.19 15.68 10.91
N ARG A 82 1.03 15.23 11.16
CA ARG A 82 1.94 15.85 12.13
C ARG A 82 2.35 17.25 11.68
N LEU A 83 2.66 17.41 10.40
CA LEU A 83 3.00 18.71 9.83
C LEU A 83 1.81 19.66 9.87
N ALA A 84 0.62 19.20 9.59
CA ALA A 84 -0.60 20.01 9.67
C ALA A 84 -0.82 20.52 11.10
N SER A 85 -0.67 19.66 12.09
CA SER A 85 -0.80 20.03 13.51
C SER A 85 0.23 21.07 13.92
N SER A 86 1.47 20.90 13.49
CA SER A 86 2.55 21.85 13.77
C SER A 86 2.28 23.22 13.12
N ARG A 87 1.84 23.21 11.87
CA ARG A 87 1.47 24.43 11.15
C ARG A 87 0.36 25.19 11.88
N ASP A 88 -0.67 24.47 12.29
CA ASP A 88 -1.83 25.07 12.95
C ASP A 88 -1.44 25.64 14.32
N ALA A 89 -0.57 24.95 15.05
CA ALA A 89 -0.04 25.44 16.33
C ALA A 89 0.76 26.75 16.15
N ILE A 90 1.57 26.79 15.10
CA ILE A 90 2.35 28.01 14.77
C ILE A 90 1.42 29.16 14.41
N ARG A 91 0.40 28.92 13.61
CA ARG A 91 -0.57 29.93 13.23
C ARG A 91 -1.32 30.46 14.44
N GLN A 92 -1.70 29.60 15.36
CA GLN A 92 -2.35 30.01 16.59
C GLN A 92 -1.44 30.86 17.46
N ALA A 93 -0.19 30.44 17.61
CA ALA A 93 0.78 31.22 18.37
C ALA A 93 1.01 32.62 17.75
N ALA A 94 1.13 32.68 16.42
CA ALA A 94 1.32 33.92 15.69
C ALA A 94 0.10 34.85 15.85
N SER A 95 -1.11 34.32 15.89
CA SER A 95 -2.31 35.12 16.02
C SER A 95 -2.48 35.76 17.40
N ARG A 96 -1.73 35.27 18.39
CA ARG A 96 -1.74 35.84 19.76
C ARG A 96 -0.72 36.98 19.95
N LEU A 97 0.15 37.19 19.00
CA LEU A 97 1.10 38.29 19.04
C LEU A 97 0.46 39.59 18.62
#